data_34b4338ad15494324ac3d92a1f00588b
#
_entry.id   34b4338ad15494324ac3d92a1f00588b
#
_cell.length_a   1.000
_cell.length_b   1.000
_cell.length_c   1.000
_cell.angle_alpha   90.00
_cell.angle_beta   90.00
_cell.angle_gamma   90.00
#
_symmetry.space_group_name_H-M   'P 1'
#
loop_
_entity.id
_entity.type
_entity.pdbx_description
1 polymer ?
#
loop_
_entity_poly.entity_id
_entity_poly.type
_entity_poly.pdbx_seq_one_letter_code
_entity_poly.pdbx_strand_id
1 'polypeptide(L)'
;MPTKPKSTTATAGPPIKVLVIDNDPAHADAMAESLRSVGFDCTVATSGREGLAMLDVGSYEIVVTDLKMPEIGGLEVLARVKEVQPDAEVILVTGHGTIESAVEAMQRGAFNYLLKPLDLKQLRAVVENAARSQYLRRANAELHRRLDERFGFEGVIGNSPQMLDVINRLQRIAPTDATVLIQGDTGTGKELIAKAIHQNSPRKKRPFVPLNCAALSENILESELFGHIKGAFTDASADRVGKFEYANGGTLFLDEVGDMPLPTQIKLLRVLESGEITRVGSNEPLHVDVRILSATNRDLEQAIAAGSFREDLYHRLKVVTINLPRLADRREDIPLLIDYFLKEHAKRHNKSIQGISTAARRRLLAYDWPGNVRQL
;
A
#
# COMPACT_ATOMS: atom_id res chain seq x y z
N MET A 1 -42.47 18.60 33.64
CA MET A 1 -41.21 17.84 33.80
C MET A 1 -40.79 17.37 32.43
N PRO A 2 -39.67 17.84 31.87
CA PRO A 2 -39.20 17.37 30.55
C PRO A 2 -38.41 16.08 30.71
N THR A 3 -38.79 15.06 29.96
CA THR A 3 -38.15 13.79 29.82
C THR A 3 -36.77 13.96 29.11
N LYS A 4 -35.70 13.51 29.75
CA LYS A 4 -34.34 13.41 29.17
C LYS A 4 -34.36 12.53 27.93
N PRO A 5 -33.67 12.91 26.83
CA PRO A 5 -33.53 12.02 25.69
C PRO A 5 -32.56 10.88 26.03
N LYS A 6 -33.00 9.65 25.74
CA LYS A 6 -32.15 8.47 25.73
C LYS A 6 -31.09 8.63 24.62
N SER A 7 -29.83 8.65 25.01
CA SER A 7 -28.71 8.63 24.07
C SER A 7 -28.62 7.22 23.42
N THR A 8 -29.29 7.05 22.30
CA THR A 8 -29.13 5.89 21.44
C THR A 8 -28.00 6.22 20.44
N THR A 9 -26.77 5.87 20.76
CA THR A 9 -25.69 5.77 19.78
C THR A 9 -25.91 4.51 18.96
N ALA A 10 -26.74 4.60 17.93
CA ALA A 10 -26.85 3.57 16.90
C ALA A 10 -25.55 3.61 16.06
N THR A 11 -24.61 2.72 16.35
CA THR A 11 -23.49 2.38 15.48
C THR A 11 -24.06 1.61 14.27
N ALA A 12 -24.09 2.26 13.11
CA ALA A 12 -24.52 1.66 11.84
C ALA A 12 -23.42 0.73 11.30
N GLY A 13 -23.31 -0.46 11.85
CA GLY A 13 -22.39 -1.50 11.42
C GLY A 13 -22.71 -2.83 12.10
N PRO A 14 -22.18 -3.97 11.63
CA PRO A 14 -22.34 -5.26 12.32
C PRO A 14 -21.79 -5.14 13.75
N PRO A 15 -22.40 -5.82 14.75
CA PRO A 15 -21.96 -5.75 16.13
C PRO A 15 -20.50 -6.20 16.27
N ILE A 16 -19.74 -5.46 17.09
CA ILE A 16 -18.35 -5.80 17.39
C ILE A 16 -18.30 -7.09 18.21
N LYS A 17 -17.51 -8.05 17.75
CA LYS A 17 -17.33 -9.33 18.43
C LYS A 17 -16.26 -9.25 19.50
N VAL A 18 -16.64 -9.60 20.72
CA VAL A 18 -15.75 -9.60 21.89
C VAL A 18 -15.56 -11.03 22.38
N LEU A 19 -14.34 -11.48 22.52
CA LEU A 19 -14.01 -12.74 23.19
C LEU A 19 -13.63 -12.44 24.64
N VAL A 20 -14.33 -13.04 25.58
CA VAL A 20 -14.06 -12.94 27.02
C VAL A 20 -13.49 -14.26 27.52
N ILE A 21 -12.29 -14.21 28.11
CA ILE A 21 -11.56 -15.39 28.59
C ILE A 21 -11.26 -15.21 30.10
N ASP A 22 -11.86 -16.00 30.95
CA ASP A 22 -11.58 -16.02 32.40
C ASP A 22 -11.77 -17.44 32.93
N ASN A 23 -10.88 -17.92 33.75
CA ASN A 23 -10.99 -19.28 34.34
C ASN A 23 -12.06 -19.36 35.42
N ASP A 24 -12.63 -18.25 35.85
CA ASP A 24 -13.85 -18.22 36.67
C ASP A 24 -15.06 -17.97 35.76
N PRO A 25 -15.92 -18.97 35.53
CA PRO A 25 -17.10 -18.86 34.68
C PRO A 25 -18.05 -17.74 35.12
N ALA A 26 -18.21 -17.51 36.42
CA ALA A 26 -19.09 -16.45 36.92
C ALA A 26 -18.57 -15.07 36.59
N HIS A 27 -17.25 -14.88 36.65
CA HIS A 27 -16.63 -13.62 36.21
C HIS A 27 -16.72 -13.44 34.70
N ALA A 28 -16.47 -14.48 33.91
CA ALA A 28 -16.56 -14.43 32.46
C ALA A 28 -17.97 -14.07 32.00
N ASP A 29 -18.98 -14.71 32.55
CA ASP A 29 -20.38 -14.46 32.24
C ASP A 29 -20.83 -13.04 32.65
N ALA A 30 -20.44 -12.58 33.86
CA ALA A 30 -20.76 -11.23 34.32
C ALA A 30 -20.17 -10.14 33.41
N MET A 31 -18.91 -10.30 32.93
CA MET A 31 -18.27 -9.42 31.96
C MET A 31 -19.03 -9.45 30.62
N ALA A 32 -19.29 -10.63 30.09
CA ALA A 32 -19.97 -10.82 28.82
C ALA A 32 -21.41 -10.26 28.85
N GLU A 33 -22.18 -10.50 29.91
CA GLU A 33 -23.54 -9.96 30.08
C GLU A 33 -23.52 -8.43 30.16
N SER A 34 -22.57 -7.87 30.91
CA SER A 34 -22.38 -6.40 31.00
C SER A 34 -22.07 -5.78 29.63
N LEU A 35 -21.29 -6.43 28.78
CA LEU A 35 -20.95 -5.96 27.45
C LEU A 35 -22.10 -6.17 26.46
N ARG A 36 -22.80 -7.30 26.52
CA ARG A 36 -24.02 -7.55 25.73
C ARG A 36 -25.11 -6.51 25.99
N SER A 37 -25.25 -6.06 27.25
CA SER A 37 -26.23 -5.02 27.61
C SER A 37 -26.02 -3.69 26.91
N VAL A 38 -24.83 -3.43 26.39
CA VAL A 38 -24.47 -2.21 25.64
C VAL A 38 -24.25 -2.47 24.13
N GLY A 39 -24.60 -3.67 23.65
CA GLY A 39 -24.69 -3.97 22.21
C GLY A 39 -23.47 -4.70 21.60
N PHE A 40 -22.55 -5.23 22.39
CA PHE A 40 -21.46 -6.07 21.90
C PHE A 40 -21.90 -7.54 21.72
N ASP A 41 -21.35 -8.21 20.71
CA ASP A 41 -21.52 -9.65 20.48
C ASP A 41 -20.41 -10.40 21.23
N CYS A 42 -20.76 -11.03 22.35
CA CYS A 42 -19.78 -11.62 23.27
C CYS A 42 -19.79 -13.14 23.23
N THR A 43 -18.62 -13.73 22.99
CA THR A 43 -18.32 -15.16 23.17
C THR A 43 -17.51 -15.34 24.46
N VAL A 44 -17.77 -16.38 25.20
CA VAL A 44 -17.10 -16.69 26.48
C VAL A 44 -16.26 -17.93 26.33
N ALA A 45 -15.05 -17.92 26.87
CA ALA A 45 -14.15 -19.05 27.05
C ALA A 45 -13.75 -19.13 28.53
N THR A 46 -13.76 -20.33 29.08
CA THR A 46 -13.47 -20.59 30.50
C THR A 46 -12.03 -21.02 30.77
N SER A 47 -11.18 -20.98 29.75
CA SER A 47 -9.74 -21.24 29.85
C SER A 47 -8.97 -20.59 28.71
N GLY A 48 -7.67 -20.36 28.93
CA GLY A 48 -6.79 -19.83 27.87
C GLY A 48 -6.73 -20.78 26.66
N ARG A 49 -6.75 -22.09 26.86
CA ARG A 49 -6.77 -23.10 25.79
C ARG A 49 -8.03 -22.99 24.93
N GLU A 50 -9.18 -22.85 25.53
CA GLU A 50 -10.47 -22.70 24.84
C GLU A 50 -10.49 -21.37 24.07
N GLY A 51 -10.02 -20.29 24.72
CA GLY A 51 -9.89 -18.98 24.06
C GLY A 51 -8.99 -19.02 22.82
N LEU A 52 -7.85 -19.70 22.89
CA LEU A 52 -6.96 -19.87 21.72
C LEU A 52 -7.61 -20.70 20.60
N ALA A 53 -8.33 -21.76 20.94
CA ALA A 53 -9.06 -22.57 19.95
C ALA A 53 -10.13 -21.73 19.23
N MET A 54 -10.83 -20.85 19.96
CA MET A 54 -11.82 -19.94 19.39
C MET A 54 -11.18 -18.88 18.48
N LEU A 55 -10.00 -18.38 18.83
CA LEU A 55 -9.24 -17.43 18.00
C LEU A 55 -8.74 -18.05 16.69
N ASP A 56 -8.47 -19.34 16.65
CA ASP A 56 -8.03 -20.02 15.43
C ASP A 56 -9.18 -20.25 14.42
N VAL A 57 -10.43 -20.27 14.90
CA VAL A 57 -11.63 -20.53 14.08
C VAL A 57 -12.43 -19.24 13.81
N GLY A 58 -12.47 -18.33 14.78
CA GLY A 58 -13.27 -17.10 14.73
C GLY A 58 -12.42 -15.83 14.59
N SER A 59 -13.08 -14.74 14.19
CA SER A 59 -12.48 -13.40 14.17
C SER A 59 -13.14 -12.54 15.26
N TYR A 60 -12.32 -11.95 16.11
CA TYR A 60 -12.75 -11.08 17.20
C TYR A 60 -12.03 -9.74 17.11
N GLU A 61 -12.77 -8.66 17.29
CA GLU A 61 -12.19 -7.31 17.27
C GLU A 61 -11.59 -6.92 18.62
N ILE A 62 -12.13 -7.48 19.71
CA ILE A 62 -11.67 -7.19 21.06
C ILE A 62 -11.57 -8.52 21.83
N VAL A 63 -10.49 -8.68 22.57
CA VAL A 63 -10.29 -9.81 23.48
C VAL A 63 -10.10 -9.27 24.89
N VAL A 64 -10.93 -9.72 25.83
CA VAL A 64 -10.79 -9.46 27.26
C VAL A 64 -10.33 -10.75 27.91
N THR A 65 -9.17 -10.78 28.54
CA THR A 65 -8.62 -12.01 29.14
C THR A 65 -8.09 -11.80 30.54
N ASP A 66 -8.33 -12.77 31.42
CA ASP A 66 -7.62 -12.79 32.71
C ASP A 66 -6.13 -13.02 32.47
N LEU A 67 -5.31 -12.32 33.25
CA LEU A 67 -3.85 -12.44 33.19
C LEU A 67 -3.38 -13.78 33.75
N LYS A 68 -3.96 -14.22 34.86
CA LYS A 68 -3.54 -15.44 35.58
C LYS A 68 -4.57 -16.57 35.42
N MET A 69 -4.30 -17.44 34.47
CA MET A 69 -5.10 -18.65 34.23
C MET A 69 -4.20 -19.89 34.27
N PRO A 70 -4.75 -21.07 34.63
CA PRO A 70 -4.03 -22.34 34.53
C PRO A 70 -3.60 -22.65 33.10
N GLU A 71 -2.47 -23.31 32.94
CA GLU A 71 -1.87 -23.75 31.66
C GLU A 71 -1.46 -22.61 30.71
N ILE A 72 -2.39 -21.79 30.29
CA ILE A 72 -2.17 -20.69 29.33
C ILE A 72 -2.64 -19.39 29.96
N GLY A 73 -1.71 -18.48 30.22
CA GLY A 73 -1.99 -17.17 30.82
C GLY A 73 -2.35 -16.08 29.81
N GLY A 74 -2.87 -14.95 30.32
CA GLY A 74 -3.31 -13.82 29.48
C GLY A 74 -2.21 -13.19 28.62
N LEU A 75 -0.94 -13.24 29.04
CA LEU A 75 0.18 -12.76 28.20
C LEU A 75 0.46 -13.67 27.00
N GLU A 76 0.24 -14.98 27.14
CA GLU A 76 0.35 -15.93 26.04
C GLU A 76 -0.82 -15.76 25.07
N VAL A 77 -2.04 -15.53 25.61
CA VAL A 77 -3.21 -15.17 24.81
C VAL A 77 -2.95 -13.87 24.04
N LEU A 78 -2.44 -12.81 24.68
CA LEU A 78 -2.07 -11.54 24.03
C LEU A 78 -1.10 -11.78 22.88
N ALA A 79 -0.03 -12.54 23.10
CA ALA A 79 0.97 -12.83 22.07
C ALA A 79 0.33 -13.55 20.88
N ARG A 80 -0.53 -14.53 21.14
CA ARG A 80 -1.24 -15.26 20.08
C ARG A 80 -2.23 -14.39 19.32
N VAL A 81 -3.01 -13.56 20.02
CA VAL A 81 -3.92 -12.60 19.38
C VAL A 81 -3.15 -11.67 18.43
N LYS A 82 -2.03 -11.09 18.88
CA LYS A 82 -1.21 -10.19 18.04
C LYS A 82 -0.53 -10.92 16.88
N GLU A 83 -0.33 -12.22 16.98
CA GLU A 83 0.18 -13.05 15.88
C GLU A 83 -0.90 -13.36 14.81
N VAL A 84 -2.12 -13.75 15.25
CA VAL A 84 -3.19 -14.26 14.37
C VAL A 84 -4.12 -13.14 13.89
N GLN A 85 -4.43 -12.20 14.77
CA GLN A 85 -5.33 -11.06 14.54
C GLN A 85 -4.67 -9.77 15.04
N PRO A 86 -3.65 -9.24 14.33
CA PRO A 86 -2.83 -8.09 14.77
C PRO A 86 -3.65 -6.85 15.11
N ASP A 87 -4.77 -6.67 14.42
CA ASP A 87 -5.66 -5.52 14.58
C ASP A 87 -6.57 -5.65 15.81
N ALA A 88 -6.73 -6.84 16.40
CA ALA A 88 -7.58 -7.02 17.55
C ALA A 88 -6.99 -6.32 18.79
N GLU A 89 -7.86 -5.62 19.55
CA GLU A 89 -7.46 -4.94 20.77
C GLU A 89 -7.60 -5.91 21.96
N VAL A 90 -6.55 -6.01 22.77
CA VAL A 90 -6.50 -6.93 23.91
C VAL A 90 -6.52 -6.14 25.22
N ILE A 91 -7.47 -6.50 26.10
CA ILE A 91 -7.63 -5.93 27.44
C ILE A 91 -7.32 -7.04 28.45
N LEU A 92 -6.33 -6.80 29.30
CA LEU A 92 -5.96 -7.72 30.37
C LEU A 92 -6.67 -7.37 31.67
N VAL A 93 -7.18 -8.37 32.35
CA VAL A 93 -7.83 -8.23 33.67
C VAL A 93 -7.04 -9.06 34.69
N THR A 94 -6.85 -8.61 35.92
CA THR A 94 -6.11 -9.37 36.92
C THR A 94 -6.48 -9.02 38.36
N GLY A 95 -6.47 -9.99 39.25
CA GLY A 95 -6.61 -9.79 40.69
C GLY A 95 -5.29 -9.45 41.41
N HIS A 96 -4.14 -9.64 40.78
CA HIS A 96 -2.81 -9.41 41.35
C HIS A 96 -1.94 -8.60 40.37
N GLY A 97 -2.30 -7.32 40.18
CA GLY A 97 -1.55 -6.45 39.31
C GLY A 97 -0.34 -5.81 40.04
N THR A 98 0.82 -5.90 39.42
CA THR A 98 1.99 -5.08 39.77
C THR A 98 2.23 -4.05 38.67
N ILE A 99 2.93 -2.97 38.99
CA ILE A 99 3.30 -1.97 37.98
C ILE A 99 4.12 -2.64 36.85
N GLU A 100 4.98 -3.60 37.20
CA GLU A 100 5.85 -4.32 36.26
C GLU A 100 5.00 -5.15 35.28
N SER A 101 3.98 -5.89 35.76
CA SER A 101 3.12 -6.71 34.90
C SER A 101 2.24 -5.84 33.96
N ALA A 102 1.83 -4.66 34.41
CA ALA A 102 1.09 -3.73 33.58
C ALA A 102 1.98 -3.12 32.47
N VAL A 103 3.21 -2.72 32.83
CA VAL A 103 4.21 -2.22 31.86
C VAL A 103 4.55 -3.27 30.83
N GLU A 104 4.79 -4.52 31.24
CA GLU A 104 5.07 -5.63 30.34
C GLU A 104 3.90 -5.88 29.37
N ALA A 105 2.68 -5.90 29.88
CA ALA A 105 1.49 -6.06 29.06
C ALA A 105 1.36 -4.97 27.98
N MET A 106 1.56 -3.71 28.38
CA MET A 106 1.51 -2.57 27.44
C MET A 106 2.64 -2.63 26.40
N GLN A 107 3.87 -2.99 26.79
CA GLN A 107 4.99 -3.18 25.85
C GLN A 107 4.74 -4.31 24.85
N ARG A 108 3.99 -5.35 25.24
CA ARG A 108 3.60 -6.45 24.35
C ARG A 108 2.37 -6.12 23.49
N GLY A 109 1.84 -4.89 23.56
CA GLY A 109 0.76 -4.40 22.71
C GLY A 109 -0.66 -4.64 23.26
N ALA A 110 -0.83 -4.77 24.58
CA ALA A 110 -2.14 -4.71 25.19
C ALA A 110 -2.74 -3.29 25.03
N PHE A 111 -4.04 -3.22 24.75
CA PHE A 111 -4.76 -1.96 24.65
C PHE A 111 -4.99 -1.32 26.04
N ASN A 112 -5.29 -2.14 27.03
CA ASN A 112 -5.49 -1.69 28.42
C ASN A 112 -5.25 -2.84 29.42
N TYR A 113 -5.14 -2.45 30.69
CA TYR A 113 -4.93 -3.35 31.83
C TYR A 113 -5.84 -2.93 32.98
N LEU A 114 -6.67 -3.86 33.48
CA LEU A 114 -7.68 -3.58 34.50
C LEU A 114 -7.44 -4.46 35.76
N LEU A 115 -7.71 -3.90 36.94
CA LEU A 115 -7.56 -4.60 38.22
C LEU A 115 -8.91 -5.16 38.70
N LYS A 116 -8.88 -6.38 39.26
CA LYS A 116 -9.98 -6.93 40.07
C LYS A 116 -9.88 -6.41 41.52
N PRO A 117 -10.99 -6.04 42.19
CA PRO A 117 -12.38 -6.25 41.78
C PRO A 117 -12.77 -5.35 40.61
N LEU A 118 -13.32 -5.95 39.56
CA LEU A 118 -13.59 -5.27 38.31
C LEU A 118 -14.85 -4.39 38.40
N ASP A 119 -14.71 -3.12 38.17
CA ASP A 119 -15.85 -2.24 37.93
C ASP A 119 -16.36 -2.45 36.49
N LEU A 120 -17.55 -3.03 36.36
CA LEU A 120 -18.18 -3.29 35.06
C LEU A 120 -18.46 -2.00 34.27
N LYS A 121 -18.57 -0.83 34.92
CA LYS A 121 -18.66 0.45 34.23
C LYS A 121 -17.33 0.84 33.60
N GLN A 122 -16.23 0.62 34.32
CA GLN A 122 -14.88 0.84 33.81
C GLN A 122 -14.57 -0.11 32.64
N LEU A 123 -14.93 -1.40 32.76
CA LEU A 123 -14.78 -2.37 31.67
C LEU A 123 -15.51 -1.90 30.41
N ARG A 124 -16.79 -1.49 30.53
CA ARG A 124 -17.57 -0.96 29.41
C ARG A 124 -16.89 0.24 28.76
N ALA A 125 -16.45 1.21 29.54
CA ALA A 125 -15.77 2.41 29.00
C ALA A 125 -14.47 2.05 28.24
N VAL A 126 -13.69 1.10 28.72
CA VAL A 126 -12.45 0.66 28.06
C VAL A 126 -12.77 -0.10 26.77
N VAL A 127 -13.75 -1.00 26.80
CA VAL A 127 -14.19 -1.75 25.60
C VAL A 127 -14.80 -0.80 24.55
N GLU A 128 -15.58 0.20 24.96
CA GLU A 128 -16.11 1.24 24.05
C GLU A 128 -14.98 2.04 23.42
N ASN A 129 -13.92 2.39 24.16
CA ASN A 129 -12.75 3.08 23.61
C ASN A 129 -11.98 2.20 22.61
N ALA A 130 -11.80 0.90 22.91
CA ALA A 130 -11.22 -0.07 21.99
C ALA A 130 -12.07 -0.19 20.71
N ALA A 131 -13.39 -0.27 20.86
CA ALA A 131 -14.35 -0.32 19.76
C ALA A 131 -14.29 0.94 18.88
N ARG A 132 -14.16 2.10 19.51
CA ARG A 132 -14.00 3.39 18.80
C ARG A 132 -12.70 3.44 18.00
N SER A 133 -11.59 2.95 18.55
CA SER A 133 -10.32 2.80 17.85
C SER A 133 -10.48 1.93 16.59
N GLN A 134 -11.12 0.77 16.71
CA GLN A 134 -11.42 -0.13 15.62
C GLN A 134 -12.33 0.51 14.56
N TYR A 135 -13.38 1.21 14.99
CA TYR A 135 -14.28 1.92 14.07
C TYR A 135 -13.54 3.00 13.27
N LEU A 136 -12.70 3.80 13.91
CA LEU A 136 -11.93 4.86 13.25
C LEU A 136 -10.93 4.26 12.23
N ARG A 137 -10.26 3.15 12.56
CA ARG A 137 -9.39 2.42 11.62
C ARG A 137 -10.17 1.91 10.41
N ARG A 138 -11.33 1.27 10.64
CA ARG A 138 -12.21 0.79 9.55
C ARG A 138 -12.77 1.92 8.71
N ALA A 139 -13.24 3.01 9.33
CA ALA A 139 -13.75 4.16 8.61
C ALA A 139 -12.66 4.83 7.76
N ASN A 140 -11.44 4.92 8.28
CA ASN A 140 -10.30 5.43 7.53
C ASN A 140 -9.94 4.52 6.35
N ALA A 141 -9.87 3.20 6.55
CA ALA A 141 -9.66 2.23 5.48
C ALA A 141 -10.77 2.28 4.42
N GLU A 142 -12.04 2.42 4.82
CA GLU A 142 -13.17 2.56 3.91
C GLU A 142 -13.16 3.90 3.15
N LEU A 143 -12.78 5.00 3.81
CA LEU A 143 -12.57 6.29 3.14
C LEU A 143 -11.44 6.21 2.10
N HIS A 144 -10.34 5.56 2.43
CA HIS A 144 -9.26 5.31 1.48
C HIS A 144 -9.75 4.42 0.32
N ARG A 145 -10.48 3.34 0.59
CA ARG A 145 -11.07 2.50 -0.45
C ARG A 145 -12.00 3.29 -1.39
N ARG A 146 -12.86 4.16 -0.86
CA ARG A 146 -13.74 5.03 -1.67
C ARG A 146 -12.98 6.09 -2.44
N LEU A 147 -11.87 6.59 -1.92
CA LEU A 147 -10.95 7.47 -2.66
C LEU A 147 -10.28 6.71 -3.80
N ASP A 148 -9.84 5.48 -3.58
CA ASP A 148 -9.27 4.61 -4.60
C ASP A 148 -10.28 4.26 -5.69
N GLU A 149 -11.54 3.95 -5.33
CA GLU A 149 -12.65 3.74 -6.28
C GLU A 149 -12.98 5.01 -7.09
N ARG A 150 -12.84 6.20 -6.50
CA ARG A 150 -13.14 7.48 -7.15
C ARG A 150 -12.00 7.96 -8.05
N PHE A 151 -10.74 7.66 -7.71
CA PHE A 151 -9.56 8.06 -8.46
C PHE A 151 -8.94 6.94 -9.29
N GLY A 152 -9.45 5.68 -9.20
CA GLY A 152 -9.08 4.59 -10.13
C GLY A 152 -7.58 4.29 -10.18
N PHE A 153 -6.83 4.42 -9.06
CA PHE A 153 -5.45 3.97 -8.99
C PHE A 153 -5.40 2.44 -8.89
N GLU A 154 -6.07 1.75 -9.84
CA GLU A 154 -6.13 0.30 -9.88
C GLU A 154 -4.72 -0.30 -9.81
N GLY A 155 -4.50 -1.15 -8.82
CA GLY A 155 -3.24 -1.86 -8.62
C GLY A 155 -2.18 -1.12 -7.79
N VAL A 156 -2.35 0.16 -7.42
CA VAL A 156 -1.48 0.84 -6.46
C VAL A 156 -1.93 0.48 -5.04
N ILE A 157 -1.27 -0.51 -4.45
CA ILE A 157 -1.64 -1.08 -3.15
C ILE A 157 -0.64 -0.65 -2.10
N GLY A 158 -1.14 -0.10 -0.99
CA GLY A 158 -0.35 0.25 0.19
C GLY A 158 -1.10 1.17 1.13
N ASN A 159 -0.96 0.88 2.43
CA ASN A 159 -1.51 1.67 3.54
C ASN A 159 -0.41 2.25 4.43
N SER A 160 0.85 1.95 4.15
CA SER A 160 1.98 2.53 4.88
C SER A 160 2.01 4.06 4.70
N PRO A 161 2.50 4.82 5.70
CA PRO A 161 2.60 6.28 5.60
C PRO A 161 3.33 6.75 4.35
N GLN A 162 4.37 6.03 3.93
CA GLN A 162 5.14 6.32 2.72
C GLN A 162 4.30 6.15 1.45
N MET A 163 3.51 5.07 1.35
CA MET A 163 2.64 4.86 0.19
C MET A 163 1.45 5.81 0.17
N LEU A 164 0.91 6.18 1.31
CA LEU A 164 -0.13 7.21 1.40
C LEU A 164 0.37 8.58 0.91
N ASP A 165 1.61 8.96 1.24
CA ASP A 165 2.22 10.20 0.69
C ASP A 165 2.36 10.10 -0.84
N VAL A 166 2.80 8.97 -1.37
CA VAL A 166 2.85 8.72 -2.82
C VAL A 166 1.48 8.89 -3.45
N ILE A 167 0.44 8.23 -2.92
CA ILE A 167 -0.94 8.31 -3.44
C ILE A 167 -1.46 9.75 -3.40
N ASN A 168 -1.25 10.48 -2.29
CA ASN A 168 -1.64 11.88 -2.18
C ASN A 168 -0.96 12.78 -3.22
N ARG A 169 0.32 12.54 -3.53
CA ARG A 169 1.05 13.24 -4.60
C ARG A 169 0.47 12.89 -5.97
N LEU A 170 0.17 11.60 -6.23
CA LEU A 170 -0.45 11.16 -7.48
C LEU A 170 -1.78 11.87 -7.73
N GLN A 171 -2.64 12.01 -6.74
CA GLN A 171 -3.92 12.71 -6.85
C GLN A 171 -3.78 14.17 -7.28
N ARG A 172 -2.74 14.85 -6.82
CA ARG A 172 -2.46 16.26 -7.17
C ARG A 172 -1.82 16.40 -8.55
N ILE A 173 -0.98 15.45 -8.94
CA ILE A 173 -0.16 15.52 -10.16
C ILE A 173 -0.90 14.96 -11.37
N ALA A 174 -1.70 13.90 -11.21
CA ALA A 174 -2.37 13.24 -12.32
C ALA A 174 -3.22 14.21 -13.20
N PRO A 175 -3.99 15.15 -12.63
CA PRO A 175 -4.77 16.10 -13.43
C PRO A 175 -3.96 17.14 -14.19
N THR A 176 -2.65 17.28 -13.94
CA THR A 176 -1.79 18.28 -14.60
C THR A 176 -1.06 17.67 -15.80
N ASP A 177 -0.50 18.52 -16.66
CA ASP A 177 0.39 18.11 -17.76
C ASP A 177 1.89 18.14 -17.37
N ALA A 178 2.20 18.34 -16.09
CA ALA A 178 3.59 18.41 -15.62
C ALA A 178 4.35 17.10 -15.91
N THR A 179 5.63 17.26 -16.25
CA THR A 179 6.60 16.16 -16.37
C THR A 179 6.85 15.56 -14.98
N VAL A 180 6.87 14.23 -14.91
CA VAL A 180 7.05 13.50 -13.65
C VAL A 180 8.23 12.57 -13.75
N LEU A 181 9.14 12.66 -12.78
CA LEU A 181 10.23 11.71 -12.58
C LEU A 181 9.89 10.74 -11.42
N ILE A 182 9.77 9.45 -11.74
CA ILE A 182 9.48 8.39 -10.80
C ILE A 182 10.80 7.71 -10.44
N GLN A 183 11.23 7.83 -9.19
CA GLN A 183 12.45 7.21 -8.69
C GLN A 183 12.13 6.05 -7.75
N GLY A 184 12.95 5.01 -7.80
CA GLY A 184 12.83 3.86 -6.91
C GLY A 184 13.52 2.62 -7.45
N ASP A 185 13.85 1.71 -6.56
CA ASP A 185 14.55 0.47 -6.89
C ASP A 185 13.78 -0.39 -7.92
N THR A 186 14.50 -1.31 -8.54
CA THR A 186 13.90 -2.26 -9.48
C THR A 186 12.80 -3.07 -8.78
N GLY A 187 11.64 -3.19 -9.43
CA GLY A 187 10.51 -3.97 -8.91
C GLY A 187 9.61 -3.25 -7.89
N THR A 188 9.81 -1.96 -7.61
CA THR A 188 8.95 -1.18 -6.69
C THR A 188 7.57 -0.82 -7.28
N GLY A 189 7.40 -0.91 -8.62
CA GLY A 189 6.15 -0.62 -9.31
C GLY A 189 6.12 0.69 -10.11
N LYS A 190 7.27 1.23 -10.53
CA LYS A 190 7.39 2.50 -11.28
C LYS A 190 6.44 2.59 -12.49
N GLU A 191 6.36 1.53 -13.30
CA GLU A 191 5.47 1.48 -14.48
C GLU A 191 3.98 1.54 -14.08
N LEU A 192 3.61 0.87 -12.97
CA LEU A 192 2.24 0.89 -12.45
C LEU A 192 1.84 2.30 -12.02
N ILE A 193 2.74 3.02 -11.36
CA ILE A 193 2.54 4.43 -10.99
C ILE A 193 2.38 5.31 -12.24
N ALA A 194 3.20 5.12 -13.27
CA ALA A 194 3.06 5.87 -14.53
C ALA A 194 1.70 5.61 -15.21
N LYS A 195 1.25 4.35 -15.25
CA LYS A 195 -0.10 4.00 -15.74
C LYS A 195 -1.20 4.65 -14.90
N ALA A 196 -1.06 4.63 -13.58
CA ALA A 196 -2.02 5.24 -12.66
C ALA A 196 -2.12 6.77 -12.86
N ILE A 197 -1.00 7.46 -13.08
CA ILE A 197 -0.98 8.90 -13.45
C ILE A 197 -1.74 9.14 -14.76
N HIS A 198 -1.46 8.35 -15.79
CA HIS A 198 -2.13 8.50 -17.09
C HIS A 198 -3.65 8.26 -17.00
N GLN A 199 -4.08 7.16 -16.33
CA GLN A 199 -5.49 6.80 -16.17
C GLN A 199 -6.31 7.84 -15.41
N ASN A 200 -5.67 8.63 -14.56
CA ASN A 200 -6.29 9.72 -13.79
C ASN A 200 -6.02 11.12 -14.34
N SER A 201 -5.45 11.20 -15.56
CA SER A 201 -5.15 12.46 -16.25
C SER A 201 -6.26 12.87 -17.23
N PRO A 202 -6.27 14.13 -17.70
CA PRO A 202 -7.13 14.55 -18.81
C PRO A 202 -6.91 13.72 -20.08
N ARG A 203 -5.72 13.12 -20.23
CA ARG A 203 -5.31 12.30 -21.38
C ARG A 203 -5.65 10.82 -21.27
N LYS A 204 -6.45 10.39 -20.27
CA LYS A 204 -6.79 8.96 -19.99
C LYS A 204 -7.41 8.18 -21.15
N LYS A 205 -8.05 8.87 -22.11
CA LYS A 205 -8.63 8.27 -23.33
C LYS A 205 -7.66 8.30 -24.53
N ARG A 206 -6.47 8.85 -24.35
CA ARG A 206 -5.43 8.98 -25.37
C ARG A 206 -4.38 7.86 -25.19
N PRO A 207 -3.48 7.66 -26.17
CA PRO A 207 -2.46 6.62 -26.05
C PRO A 207 -1.57 6.77 -24.81
N PHE A 208 -1.29 5.65 -24.13
CA PHE A 208 -0.20 5.51 -23.16
C PHE A 208 0.88 4.63 -23.80
N VAL A 209 2.04 5.21 -24.07
CA VAL A 209 3.11 4.56 -24.83
C VAL A 209 4.31 4.32 -23.92
N PRO A 210 4.53 3.10 -23.41
CA PRO A 210 5.72 2.79 -22.64
C PRO A 210 6.89 2.46 -23.55
N LEU A 211 8.10 2.89 -23.14
CA LEU A 211 9.37 2.55 -23.76
C LEU A 211 10.43 2.35 -22.67
N ASN A 212 11.14 1.23 -22.71
CA ASN A 212 12.28 0.98 -21.83
C ASN A 212 13.57 1.38 -22.55
N CYS A 213 14.31 2.37 -21.99
CA CYS A 213 15.51 2.93 -22.59
C CYS A 213 16.74 1.99 -22.44
N ALA A 214 16.76 1.13 -21.43
CA ALA A 214 17.86 0.18 -21.19
C ALA A 214 17.82 -1.08 -22.09
N ALA A 215 16.65 -1.38 -22.67
CA ALA A 215 16.45 -2.62 -23.42
C ALA A 215 16.93 -2.58 -24.86
N LEU A 216 17.34 -1.41 -25.38
CA LEU A 216 17.62 -1.16 -26.78
C LEU A 216 19.03 -0.58 -26.98
N SER A 217 19.69 -0.93 -28.09
CA SER A 217 20.91 -0.25 -28.50
C SER A 217 20.62 1.21 -28.93
N GLU A 218 21.61 2.07 -28.89
CA GLU A 218 21.49 3.51 -29.16
C GLU A 218 20.73 3.82 -30.44
N ASN A 219 21.14 3.23 -31.57
CA ASN A 219 20.51 3.47 -32.88
C ASN A 219 19.05 3.00 -32.92
N ILE A 220 18.75 1.86 -32.26
CA ILE A 220 17.38 1.32 -32.20
C ILE A 220 16.54 2.20 -31.28
N LEU A 221 17.05 2.65 -30.13
CA LEU A 221 16.34 3.53 -29.21
C LEU A 221 15.99 4.85 -29.89
N GLU A 222 16.91 5.44 -30.63
CA GLU A 222 16.69 6.68 -31.37
C GLU A 222 15.61 6.53 -32.44
N SER A 223 15.71 5.44 -33.23
CA SER A 223 14.71 5.10 -34.24
C SER A 223 13.32 4.80 -33.65
N GLU A 224 13.26 4.10 -32.51
CA GLU A 224 11.99 3.86 -31.82
C GLU A 224 11.36 5.16 -31.28
N LEU A 225 12.16 6.05 -30.68
CA LEU A 225 11.66 7.31 -30.12
C LEU A 225 11.18 8.29 -31.19
N PHE A 226 12.06 8.59 -32.17
CA PHE A 226 11.87 9.68 -33.10
C PHE A 226 11.39 9.24 -34.49
N GLY A 227 11.44 7.93 -34.78
CA GLY A 227 11.18 7.42 -36.13
C GLY A 227 12.37 7.61 -37.08
N HIS A 228 12.28 7.05 -38.27
CA HIS A 228 13.29 7.22 -39.31
C HIS A 228 12.65 7.27 -40.69
N ILE A 229 13.39 7.88 -41.66
CA ILE A 229 13.06 7.82 -43.08
C ILE A 229 13.85 6.66 -43.71
N LYS A 230 13.34 6.15 -44.82
CA LYS A 230 14.05 5.15 -45.63
C LYS A 230 15.46 5.56 -45.98
N GLY A 231 16.44 4.71 -45.76
CA GLY A 231 17.85 4.99 -46.02
C GLY A 231 18.60 5.74 -44.92
N ALA A 232 17.98 6.02 -43.78
CA ALA A 232 18.62 6.72 -42.65
C ALA A 232 19.80 5.93 -42.03
N PHE A 233 19.79 4.59 -42.15
CA PHE A 233 20.88 3.68 -41.75
C PHE A 233 20.76 2.37 -42.56
N THR A 234 21.77 1.50 -42.47
CA THR A 234 21.93 0.31 -43.34
C THR A 234 20.70 -0.59 -43.45
N ASP A 235 19.90 -0.71 -42.37
CA ASP A 235 18.72 -1.57 -42.32
C ASP A 235 17.39 -0.78 -42.44
N ALA A 236 17.44 0.53 -42.72
CA ALA A 236 16.25 1.38 -42.88
C ALA A 236 15.57 1.15 -44.25
N SER A 237 14.88 0.04 -44.43
CA SER A 237 14.23 -0.35 -45.69
C SER A 237 12.95 0.44 -45.99
N ALA A 238 12.28 1.02 -44.98
CA ALA A 238 11.05 1.79 -45.08
C ALA A 238 11.01 2.93 -44.07
N ASP A 239 10.10 3.89 -44.25
CA ASP A 239 9.83 4.90 -43.24
C ASP A 239 9.17 4.28 -42.00
N ARG A 240 9.54 4.78 -40.82
CA ARG A 240 8.96 4.32 -39.57
C ARG A 240 8.53 5.49 -38.68
N VAL A 241 7.32 5.43 -38.18
CA VAL A 241 6.76 6.38 -37.21
C VAL A 241 7.34 6.12 -35.82
N GLY A 242 7.82 7.17 -35.16
CA GLY A 242 8.38 7.09 -33.82
C GLY A 242 7.33 7.08 -32.71
N LYS A 243 7.77 6.72 -31.49
CA LYS A 243 6.89 6.70 -30.30
C LYS A 243 6.36 8.07 -29.93
N PHE A 244 7.11 9.16 -30.18
CA PHE A 244 6.63 10.53 -29.97
C PHE A 244 5.45 10.87 -30.88
N GLU A 245 5.54 10.55 -32.15
CA GLU A 245 4.42 10.75 -33.08
C GLU A 245 3.20 9.88 -32.70
N TYR A 246 3.45 8.62 -32.33
CA TYR A 246 2.40 7.71 -31.93
C TYR A 246 1.72 8.15 -30.62
N ALA A 247 2.47 8.76 -29.68
CA ALA A 247 1.97 9.27 -28.42
C ALA A 247 1.31 10.65 -28.51
N ASN A 248 1.22 11.25 -29.70
CA ASN A 248 0.71 12.62 -29.88
C ASN A 248 -0.71 12.80 -29.30
N GLY A 249 -0.90 13.82 -28.48
CA GLY A 249 -2.10 14.06 -27.67
C GLY A 249 -2.20 13.18 -26.44
N GLY A 250 -1.28 12.23 -26.21
CA GLY A 250 -1.27 11.25 -25.14
C GLY A 250 -0.11 11.40 -24.14
N THR A 251 0.41 10.25 -23.70
CA THR A 251 1.49 10.18 -22.70
C THR A 251 2.55 9.18 -23.16
N LEU A 252 3.81 9.60 -23.16
CA LEU A 252 4.98 8.75 -23.35
C LEU A 252 5.60 8.47 -21.97
N PHE A 253 5.81 7.19 -21.67
CA PHE A 253 6.50 6.74 -20.46
C PHE A 253 7.88 6.18 -20.81
N LEU A 254 8.92 6.86 -20.32
CA LEU A 254 10.32 6.50 -20.50
C LEU A 254 10.81 5.76 -19.25
N ASP A 255 10.89 4.44 -19.32
CA ASP A 255 11.43 3.64 -18.22
C ASP A 255 12.96 3.54 -18.34
N GLU A 256 13.63 3.54 -17.20
CA GLU A 256 15.10 3.53 -17.03
C GLU A 256 15.77 4.64 -17.86
N VAL A 257 15.27 5.89 -17.72
CA VAL A 257 15.77 7.05 -18.44
C VAL A 257 17.24 7.36 -18.14
N GLY A 258 17.75 6.93 -16.99
CA GLY A 258 19.17 7.06 -16.62
C GLY A 258 20.13 6.21 -17.45
N ASP A 259 19.61 5.28 -18.27
CA ASP A 259 20.38 4.46 -19.22
C ASP A 259 20.39 5.03 -20.64
N MET A 260 19.73 6.18 -20.86
CA MET A 260 19.64 6.80 -22.18
C MET A 260 21.00 7.35 -22.64
N PRO A 261 21.45 7.04 -23.89
CA PRO A 261 22.70 7.57 -24.44
C PRO A 261 22.66 9.10 -24.58
N LEU A 262 23.81 9.76 -24.41
CA LEU A 262 23.92 11.23 -24.47
C LEU A 262 23.36 11.87 -25.76
N PRO A 263 23.58 11.32 -26.97
CA PRO A 263 22.97 11.87 -28.18
C PRO A 263 21.43 11.90 -28.13
N THR A 264 20.85 10.82 -27.62
CA THR A 264 19.40 10.70 -27.45
C THR A 264 18.86 11.67 -26.38
N GLN A 265 19.63 11.91 -25.29
CA GLN A 265 19.30 12.90 -24.27
C GLN A 265 19.18 14.32 -24.86
N ILE A 266 20.07 14.69 -25.78
CA ILE A 266 20.04 16.01 -26.46
C ILE A 266 18.75 16.15 -27.27
N LYS A 267 18.34 15.11 -28.00
CA LYS A 267 17.10 15.15 -28.78
C LYS A 267 15.86 15.20 -27.88
N LEU A 268 15.87 14.43 -26.79
CA LEU A 268 14.79 14.47 -25.80
C LEU A 268 14.62 15.85 -25.16
N LEU A 269 15.73 16.53 -24.84
CA LEU A 269 15.71 17.88 -24.30
C LEU A 269 14.98 18.84 -25.24
N ARG A 270 15.28 18.79 -26.55
CA ARG A 270 14.61 19.64 -27.57
C ARG A 270 13.10 19.41 -27.58
N VAL A 271 12.66 18.14 -27.49
CA VAL A 271 11.22 17.82 -27.42
C VAL A 271 10.57 18.42 -26.19
N LEU A 272 11.25 18.36 -25.03
CA LEU A 272 10.73 18.92 -23.78
C LEU A 272 10.68 20.47 -23.78
N GLU A 273 11.48 21.12 -24.63
CA GLU A 273 11.56 22.59 -24.73
C GLU A 273 10.61 23.15 -25.78
N SER A 274 10.64 22.60 -26.99
CA SER A 274 9.90 23.13 -28.14
C SER A 274 8.70 22.31 -28.59
N GLY A 275 8.58 21.08 -28.10
CA GLY A 275 7.57 20.13 -28.62
C GLY A 275 7.88 19.62 -30.03
N GLU A 276 9.12 19.80 -30.50
CA GLU A 276 9.51 19.42 -31.87
C GLU A 276 10.38 18.17 -31.87
N ILE A 277 10.11 17.29 -32.80
CA ILE A 277 10.92 16.11 -33.12
C ILE A 277 11.40 16.18 -34.55
N THR A 278 12.49 15.45 -34.83
CA THR A 278 12.99 15.27 -36.22
C THR A 278 13.28 13.76 -36.39
N ARG A 279 12.72 13.14 -37.42
CA ARG A 279 12.99 11.73 -37.75
C ARG A 279 14.47 11.56 -38.12
N VAL A 280 15.01 10.38 -37.76
CA VAL A 280 16.40 10.04 -38.13
C VAL A 280 16.52 10.03 -39.65
N GLY A 281 17.55 10.75 -40.14
CA GLY A 281 17.78 10.93 -41.58
C GLY A 281 16.97 12.07 -42.23
N SER A 282 16.06 12.73 -41.50
CA SER A 282 15.30 13.90 -41.99
C SER A 282 15.79 15.20 -41.32
N ASN A 283 15.55 16.33 -41.98
CA ASN A 283 15.70 17.67 -41.39
C ASN A 283 14.35 18.37 -41.18
N GLU A 284 13.23 17.72 -41.48
CA GLU A 284 11.90 18.30 -41.32
C GLU A 284 11.42 18.17 -39.85
N PRO A 285 11.15 19.31 -39.16
CA PRO A 285 10.61 19.27 -37.82
C PRO A 285 9.13 18.87 -37.84
N LEU A 286 8.73 18.04 -36.87
CA LEU A 286 7.34 17.63 -36.61
C LEU A 286 6.97 18.11 -35.22
N HIS A 287 5.83 18.76 -35.06
CA HIS A 287 5.34 19.21 -33.77
C HIS A 287 4.50 18.14 -33.09
N VAL A 288 4.78 17.87 -31.81
CA VAL A 288 4.08 16.85 -31.01
C VAL A 288 3.67 17.43 -29.65
N ASP A 289 2.45 17.10 -29.23
CA ASP A 289 1.95 17.40 -27.87
C ASP A 289 1.91 16.10 -27.06
N VAL A 290 2.96 15.85 -26.29
CA VAL A 290 3.10 14.59 -25.53
C VAL A 290 3.44 14.89 -24.07
N ARG A 291 2.64 14.36 -23.15
CA ARG A 291 3.00 14.37 -21.72
C ARG A 291 4.11 13.34 -21.46
N ILE A 292 5.20 13.76 -20.82
CA ILE A 292 6.32 12.88 -20.50
C ILE A 292 6.25 12.44 -19.04
N LEU A 293 6.29 11.12 -18.84
CA LEU A 293 6.55 10.49 -17.55
C LEU A 293 7.86 9.71 -17.69
N SER A 294 8.76 9.84 -16.75
CA SER A 294 10.06 9.15 -16.75
C SER A 294 10.27 8.37 -15.47
N ALA A 295 10.98 7.25 -15.56
CA ALA A 295 11.34 6.46 -14.41
C ALA A 295 12.81 6.04 -14.43
N THR A 296 13.42 5.89 -13.26
CA THR A 296 14.78 5.40 -13.11
C THR A 296 15.00 4.76 -11.75
N ASN A 297 15.89 3.78 -11.70
CA ASN A 297 16.46 3.22 -10.49
C ASN A 297 17.86 3.80 -10.17
N ARG A 298 18.42 4.62 -11.07
CA ARG A 298 19.74 5.22 -10.90
C ARG A 298 19.66 6.57 -10.18
N ASP A 299 20.73 6.88 -9.47
CA ASP A 299 20.98 8.22 -8.97
C ASP A 299 21.45 9.10 -10.12
N LEU A 300 20.54 9.97 -10.63
CA LEU A 300 20.84 10.86 -11.74
C LEU A 300 21.84 11.96 -11.37
N GLU A 301 21.92 12.36 -10.11
CA GLU A 301 22.89 13.37 -9.65
C GLU A 301 24.32 12.81 -9.71
N GLN A 302 24.49 11.53 -9.32
CA GLN A 302 25.77 10.83 -9.54
C GLN A 302 26.08 10.63 -11.03
N ALA A 303 25.06 10.33 -11.86
CA ALA A 303 25.24 10.17 -13.30
C ALA A 303 25.66 11.49 -13.98
N ILE A 304 25.16 12.66 -13.50
CA ILE A 304 25.57 13.99 -13.95
C ILE A 304 27.05 14.22 -13.56
N ALA A 305 27.42 13.95 -12.32
CA ALA A 305 28.81 14.11 -11.87
C ALA A 305 29.79 13.20 -12.66
N ALA A 306 29.34 12.04 -13.10
CA ALA A 306 30.10 11.11 -13.93
C ALA A 306 30.08 11.49 -15.44
N GLY A 307 29.35 12.51 -15.85
CA GLY A 307 29.23 12.94 -17.24
C GLY A 307 28.40 12.01 -18.14
N SER A 308 27.65 11.07 -17.57
CA SER A 308 26.79 10.11 -18.31
C SER A 308 25.34 10.59 -18.46
N PHE A 309 24.95 11.63 -17.74
CA PHE A 309 23.63 12.26 -17.82
C PHE A 309 23.76 13.80 -17.86
N ARG A 310 22.92 14.45 -18.65
CA ARG A 310 22.97 15.91 -18.79
C ARG A 310 22.16 16.61 -17.70
N GLU A 311 22.74 17.65 -17.12
CA GLU A 311 22.12 18.44 -16.05
C GLU A 311 20.88 19.21 -16.56
N ASP A 312 20.93 19.75 -17.78
CA ASP A 312 19.81 20.50 -18.39
C ASP A 312 18.58 19.58 -18.58
N LEU A 313 18.78 18.36 -19.08
CA LEU A 313 17.72 17.37 -19.19
C LEU A 313 17.14 16.96 -17.82
N TYR A 314 18.03 16.75 -16.83
CA TYR A 314 17.60 16.41 -15.48
C TYR A 314 16.61 17.44 -14.92
N HIS A 315 16.90 18.73 -15.04
CA HIS A 315 16.01 19.79 -14.56
C HIS A 315 14.67 19.82 -15.30
N ARG A 316 14.63 19.48 -16.58
CA ARG A 316 13.38 19.38 -17.35
C ARG A 316 12.55 18.14 -17.02
N LEU A 317 13.19 17.04 -16.64
CA LEU A 317 12.51 15.82 -16.20
C LEU A 317 12.04 15.91 -14.74
N LYS A 318 12.82 16.58 -13.86
CA LYS A 318 12.58 16.68 -12.40
C LYS A 318 11.63 17.85 -12.04
N VAL A 319 10.58 18.12 -12.83
CA VAL A 319 9.58 19.13 -12.46
C VAL A 319 8.80 18.67 -11.22
N VAL A 320 8.37 17.42 -11.22
CA VAL A 320 7.78 16.76 -10.04
C VAL A 320 8.44 15.40 -9.85
N THR A 321 8.85 15.10 -8.61
CA THR A 321 9.47 13.83 -8.27
C THR A 321 8.54 12.99 -7.39
N ILE A 322 8.41 11.69 -7.73
CA ILE A 322 7.75 10.68 -6.93
C ILE A 322 8.79 9.61 -6.56
N ASN A 323 9.07 9.48 -5.27
CA ASN A 323 9.97 8.47 -4.74
C ASN A 323 9.18 7.27 -4.25
N LEU A 324 9.41 6.08 -4.83
CA LEU A 324 8.77 4.85 -4.41
C LEU A 324 9.62 4.16 -3.33
N PRO A 325 9.05 3.86 -2.17
CA PRO A 325 9.76 3.15 -1.11
C PRO A 325 10.03 1.69 -1.51
N ARG A 326 11.14 1.13 -1.02
CA ARG A 326 11.41 -0.30 -1.11
C ARG A 326 10.37 -1.08 -0.31
N LEU A 327 10.11 -2.32 -0.69
CA LEU A 327 9.15 -3.16 0.04
C LEU A 327 9.60 -3.42 1.49
N ALA A 328 10.91 -3.50 1.72
CA ALA A 328 11.50 -3.63 3.05
C ALA A 328 11.19 -2.42 3.97
N ASP A 329 11.01 -1.22 3.41
CA ASP A 329 10.75 0.01 4.15
C ASP A 329 9.23 0.22 4.42
N ARG A 330 8.36 -0.61 3.79
CA ARG A 330 6.89 -0.61 3.93
C ARG A 330 6.34 -2.00 4.26
N ARG A 331 6.92 -2.68 5.23
CA ARG A 331 6.55 -4.06 5.61
C ARG A 331 5.08 -4.21 6.00
N GLU A 332 4.45 -3.13 6.45
CA GLU A 332 3.01 -3.06 6.76
C GLU A 332 2.12 -3.32 5.53
N ASP A 333 2.62 -3.09 4.33
CA ASP A 333 1.89 -3.32 3.08
C ASP A 333 1.99 -4.77 2.58
N ILE A 334 2.97 -5.55 3.07
CA ILE A 334 3.20 -6.94 2.62
C ILE A 334 1.95 -7.82 2.78
N PRO A 335 1.21 -7.81 3.90
CA PRO A 335 -0.01 -8.61 4.04
C PRO A 335 -1.05 -8.30 2.97
N LEU A 336 -1.27 -7.00 2.67
CA LEU A 336 -2.22 -6.55 1.65
C LEU A 336 -1.81 -7.02 0.24
N LEU A 337 -0.52 -6.90 -0.07
CA LEU A 337 0.03 -7.36 -1.35
C LEU A 337 -0.09 -8.88 -1.52
N ILE A 338 0.18 -9.64 -0.47
CA ILE A 338 0.01 -11.10 -0.45
C ILE A 338 -1.45 -11.46 -0.75
N ASP A 339 -2.41 -10.86 -0.03
CA ASP A 339 -3.83 -11.15 -0.18
C ASP A 339 -4.33 -10.77 -1.59
N TYR A 340 -3.82 -9.67 -2.15
CA TYR A 340 -4.13 -9.26 -3.51
C TYR A 340 -3.59 -10.28 -4.54
N PHE A 341 -2.30 -10.61 -4.48
CA PHE A 341 -1.70 -11.54 -5.44
C PHE A 341 -2.26 -12.95 -5.31
N LEU A 342 -2.56 -13.41 -4.09
CA LEU A 342 -3.24 -14.70 -3.90
C LEU A 342 -4.59 -14.75 -4.61
N LYS A 343 -5.41 -13.69 -4.46
CA LYS A 343 -6.72 -13.62 -5.13
C LYS A 343 -6.57 -13.57 -6.65
N GLU A 344 -5.64 -12.77 -7.15
CA GLU A 344 -5.40 -12.63 -8.58
C GLU A 344 -4.92 -13.95 -9.20
N HIS A 345 -3.90 -14.58 -8.60
CA HIS A 345 -3.36 -15.84 -9.09
C HIS A 345 -4.32 -17.02 -8.90
N ALA A 346 -5.07 -17.07 -7.78
CA ALA A 346 -6.10 -18.08 -7.58
C ALA A 346 -7.17 -18.02 -8.69
N LYS A 347 -7.63 -16.80 -9.02
CA LYS A 347 -8.58 -16.56 -10.11
C LYS A 347 -7.98 -16.96 -11.47
N ARG A 348 -6.75 -16.55 -11.75
CA ARG A 348 -6.05 -16.83 -13.02
C ARG A 348 -5.83 -18.33 -13.26
N HIS A 349 -5.59 -19.09 -12.19
CA HIS A 349 -5.33 -20.53 -12.25
C HIS A 349 -6.56 -21.40 -11.91
N ASN A 350 -7.75 -20.80 -11.74
CA ASN A 350 -8.98 -21.48 -11.33
C ASN A 350 -8.80 -22.37 -10.09
N LYS A 351 -8.01 -21.89 -9.09
CA LYS A 351 -7.78 -22.60 -7.83
C LYS A 351 -8.52 -21.91 -6.70
N SER A 352 -9.16 -22.71 -5.84
CA SER A 352 -9.73 -22.21 -4.59
C SER A 352 -8.66 -22.25 -3.50
N ILE A 353 -7.96 -21.11 -3.30
CA ILE A 353 -6.95 -20.96 -2.24
C ILE A 353 -7.61 -20.13 -1.14
N GLN A 354 -7.75 -20.69 0.06
CA GLN A 354 -8.39 -20.02 1.19
C GLN A 354 -7.44 -19.03 1.92
N GLY A 355 -6.12 -19.17 1.72
CA GLY A 355 -5.12 -18.31 2.36
C GLY A 355 -3.75 -18.98 2.41
N ILE A 356 -2.84 -18.38 3.19
CA ILE A 356 -1.50 -18.92 3.47
C ILE A 356 -1.37 -19.32 4.93
N SER A 357 -0.56 -20.36 5.22
CA SER A 357 -0.29 -20.77 6.59
C SER A 357 0.44 -19.68 7.38
N THR A 358 0.25 -19.66 8.70
CA THR A 358 0.93 -18.71 9.60
C THR A 358 2.45 -18.77 9.49
N ALA A 359 3.00 -19.98 9.31
CA ALA A 359 4.44 -20.16 9.12
C ALA A 359 4.94 -19.53 7.81
N ALA A 360 4.19 -19.67 6.71
CA ALA A 360 4.50 -19.01 5.45
C ALA A 360 4.40 -17.49 5.55
N ARG A 361 3.32 -16.97 6.16
CA ARG A 361 3.14 -15.52 6.39
C ARG A 361 4.31 -14.93 7.17
N ARG A 362 4.76 -15.58 8.25
CA ARG A 362 5.91 -15.14 9.06
C ARG A 362 7.19 -15.05 8.23
N ARG A 363 7.45 -16.04 7.37
CA ARG A 363 8.63 -16.03 6.46
C ARG A 363 8.55 -14.89 5.44
N LEU A 364 7.38 -14.66 4.86
CA LEU A 364 7.17 -13.58 3.88
C LEU A 364 7.35 -12.19 4.51
N LEU A 365 6.90 -11.99 5.75
CA LEU A 365 7.07 -10.74 6.50
C LEU A 365 8.51 -10.48 6.93
N ALA A 366 9.28 -11.53 7.22
CA ALA A 366 10.66 -11.42 7.68
C ALA A 366 11.68 -11.25 6.53
N TYR A 367 11.30 -11.55 5.29
CA TYR A 367 12.20 -11.48 4.15
C TYR A 367 12.42 -10.03 3.68
N ASP A 368 13.60 -9.70 3.16
CA ASP A 368 13.96 -8.31 2.80
C ASP A 368 13.55 -7.89 1.38
N TRP A 369 13.10 -8.83 0.57
CA TRP A 369 12.56 -8.60 -0.78
C TRP A 369 13.48 -7.75 -1.66
N PRO A 370 14.72 -8.17 -2.00
CA PRO A 370 15.63 -7.39 -2.83
C PRO A 370 15.07 -7.07 -4.22
N GLY A 371 14.17 -7.89 -4.75
CA GLY A 371 13.42 -7.64 -5.99
C GLY A 371 12.09 -6.93 -5.78
N ASN A 372 11.83 -6.41 -4.57
CA ASN A 372 10.62 -5.67 -4.19
C ASN A 372 9.32 -6.41 -4.55
N VAL A 373 8.29 -5.69 -4.99
CA VAL A 373 6.96 -6.24 -5.34
C VAL A 373 7.03 -7.22 -6.52
N ARG A 374 8.00 -7.05 -7.42
CA ARG A 374 8.17 -8.00 -8.55
C ARG A 374 8.58 -9.38 -8.07
N GLN A 375 9.31 -9.47 -6.97
CA GLN A 375 9.76 -10.73 -6.39
C GLN A 375 8.66 -11.36 -5.51
N LEU A 376 7.91 -10.56 -4.76
CA LEU A 376 6.78 -11.01 -3.96
C LEU A 376 5.71 -11.69 -4.83
#